data_064cff0fd4e029c730d377440a588bfd
#
_entry.id   064cff0fd4e029c730d377440a588bfd
#
_cell.length_a   1.000
_cell.length_b   1.000
_cell.length_c   1.000
_cell.angle_alpha   90.00
_cell.angle_beta   90.00
_cell.angle_gamma   90.00
#
_symmetry.space_group_name_H-M   'P 1'
#
loop_
_entity.id
_entity.type
_entity.pdbx_description
1 polymer ?
#
loop_
_entity_poly.entity_id
_entity_poly.type
_entity_poly.pdbx_seq_one_letter_code
_entity_poly.pdbx_strand_id
1 'polypeptide(L)'
;MIQPKLNSLNVPLSDSRNAGDSELGWREFLVSLSYFTNHCSYRIKEDEIADITKSLFNWTNRKDLLRYKVRNTSTNNVVEGNIKLGDIFLVDLGINYKPECSYAHPALILEEIDGMVAIIPTSSNINKISAAYHPQSNNTGKWFYRRVGIMNGFNDECVLLLNNLRVVSKGRLIEKKGQLNEDINLINSLFSEVKYTIFSHYLPKQHINYLKLSEENDKLKENIKKLNDELDFLKQKS
;
A
#
# COMPACT_ATOMS: atom_id res chain seq x y z
N MET A 1 -21.21 16.19 -29.33
CA MET A 1 -21.08 15.80 -27.92
C MET A 1 -20.67 17.03 -27.13
N ILE A 2 -21.40 17.40 -26.08
CA ILE A 2 -21.10 18.60 -25.28
C ILE A 2 -19.97 18.20 -24.32
N GLN A 3 -18.84 18.91 -24.39
CA GLN A 3 -17.76 18.72 -23.44
C GLN A 3 -18.02 19.54 -22.17
N PRO A 4 -17.68 19.01 -20.97
CA PRO A 4 -17.83 19.75 -19.73
C PRO A 4 -16.90 20.98 -19.70
N LYS A 5 -17.43 22.09 -19.21
CA LYS A 5 -16.68 23.35 -19.04
C LYS A 5 -15.97 23.37 -17.67
N LEU A 6 -14.98 22.50 -17.49
CA LEU A 6 -14.30 22.31 -16.21
C LEU A 6 -13.61 23.59 -15.69
N ASN A 7 -13.11 24.43 -16.59
CA ASN A 7 -12.44 25.67 -16.22
C ASN A 7 -13.38 26.75 -15.62
N SER A 8 -14.69 26.57 -15.76
CA SER A 8 -15.69 27.48 -15.17
C SER A 8 -16.14 27.06 -13.77
N LEU A 9 -15.69 25.89 -13.28
CA LEU A 9 -15.96 25.39 -11.91
C LEU A 9 -15.01 26.04 -10.89
N ASN A 10 -15.06 27.37 -10.81
CA ASN A 10 -14.25 28.13 -9.83
C ASN A 10 -15.10 28.33 -8.55
N VAL A 11 -15.14 27.30 -7.71
CA VAL A 11 -15.84 27.34 -6.42
C VAL A 11 -14.87 27.77 -5.33
N PRO A 12 -15.17 28.81 -4.55
CA PRO A 12 -14.31 29.21 -3.42
C PRO A 12 -14.14 28.06 -2.42
N LEU A 13 -12.92 27.86 -1.89
CA LEU A 13 -12.63 26.82 -0.90
C LEU A 13 -13.45 26.97 0.40
N SER A 14 -13.96 28.17 0.68
CA SER A 14 -14.84 28.47 1.82
C SER A 14 -16.32 28.19 1.58
N ASP A 15 -16.68 27.76 0.38
CA ASP A 15 -18.08 27.48 0.03
C ASP A 15 -18.54 26.18 0.70
N SER A 16 -19.39 26.30 1.71
CA SER A 16 -19.95 25.17 2.48
C SER A 16 -21.30 24.68 1.94
N ARG A 17 -21.79 25.24 0.83
CA ARG A 17 -23.07 24.83 0.22
C ARG A 17 -23.01 23.38 -0.24
N ASN A 18 -24.13 22.67 -0.14
CA ASN A 18 -24.26 21.35 -0.70
C ASN A 18 -24.13 21.39 -2.22
N ALA A 19 -23.56 20.35 -2.81
CA ALA A 19 -23.38 20.26 -4.27
C ALA A 19 -24.71 20.43 -5.05
N GLY A 20 -25.84 19.98 -4.47
CA GLY A 20 -27.19 20.17 -5.04
C GLY A 20 -27.66 21.61 -5.09
N ASP A 21 -27.08 22.50 -4.27
CA ASP A 21 -27.42 23.92 -4.23
C ASP A 21 -26.61 24.74 -5.26
N SER A 22 -25.66 24.11 -5.94
CA SER A 22 -24.84 24.74 -6.99
C SER A 22 -25.33 24.31 -8.36
N GLU A 23 -26.20 25.13 -8.98
CA GLU A 23 -26.74 24.84 -10.31
C GLU A 23 -25.63 24.59 -11.36
N LEU A 24 -24.60 25.44 -11.38
CA LEU A 24 -23.51 25.31 -12.34
C LEU A 24 -22.68 24.06 -12.06
N GLY A 25 -22.28 23.82 -10.80
CA GLY A 25 -21.47 22.66 -10.42
C GLY A 25 -22.18 21.34 -10.69
N TRP A 26 -23.46 21.27 -10.34
CA TRP A 26 -24.26 20.07 -10.56
C TRP A 26 -24.49 19.79 -12.05
N ARG A 27 -24.77 20.83 -12.83
CA ARG A 27 -24.92 20.72 -14.30
C ARG A 27 -23.64 20.19 -14.94
N GLU A 28 -22.49 20.77 -14.66
CA GLU A 28 -21.20 20.32 -15.23
C GLU A 28 -20.82 18.91 -14.76
N PHE A 29 -21.19 18.54 -13.55
CA PHE A 29 -21.05 17.15 -13.07
C PHE A 29 -21.89 16.19 -13.92
N LEU A 30 -23.18 16.48 -14.15
CA LEU A 30 -24.04 15.65 -14.99
C LEU A 30 -23.57 15.56 -16.44
N VAL A 31 -23.04 16.66 -16.99
CA VAL A 31 -22.44 16.68 -18.33
C VAL A 31 -21.19 15.80 -18.36
N SER A 32 -20.34 15.89 -17.35
CA SER A 32 -19.14 15.05 -17.22
C SER A 32 -19.50 13.57 -17.07
N LEU A 33 -20.53 13.26 -16.29
CA LEU A 33 -21.01 11.90 -16.09
C LEU A 33 -21.59 11.34 -17.40
N SER A 34 -22.37 12.13 -18.15
CA SER A 34 -22.90 11.75 -19.48
C SER A 34 -21.77 11.51 -20.49
N TYR A 35 -20.75 12.37 -20.49
CA TYR A 35 -19.56 12.19 -21.32
C TYR A 35 -18.83 10.90 -20.98
N PHE A 36 -18.60 10.66 -19.68
CA PHE A 36 -17.99 9.45 -19.17
C PHE A 36 -18.77 8.20 -19.58
N THR A 37 -20.09 8.15 -19.34
CA THR A 37 -20.92 6.98 -19.69
C THR A 37 -20.92 6.69 -21.18
N ASN A 38 -20.99 7.71 -22.03
CA ASN A 38 -20.92 7.55 -23.48
C ASN A 38 -19.54 7.04 -23.95
N HIS A 39 -18.46 7.48 -23.30
CA HIS A 39 -17.09 6.99 -23.60
C HIS A 39 -16.89 5.55 -23.11
N CYS A 40 -17.42 5.23 -21.94
CA CYS A 40 -17.31 3.92 -21.33
C CYS A 40 -17.98 2.84 -22.17
N SER A 41 -19.15 3.12 -22.77
CA SER A 41 -19.91 2.15 -23.56
C SER A 41 -19.13 1.57 -24.75
N TYR A 42 -18.07 2.25 -25.21
CA TYR A 42 -17.26 1.83 -26.38
C TYR A 42 -15.82 1.44 -26.08
N ARG A 43 -15.29 1.75 -24.89
CA ARG A 43 -13.85 1.64 -24.59
C ARG A 43 -13.51 0.90 -23.30
N ILE A 44 -14.46 0.74 -22.40
CA ILE A 44 -14.26 0.12 -21.10
C ILE A 44 -15.01 -1.21 -21.08
N LYS A 45 -14.39 -2.25 -20.55
CA LYS A 45 -14.99 -3.56 -20.40
C LYS A 45 -16.03 -3.57 -19.29
N GLU A 46 -16.94 -4.55 -19.33
CA GLU A 46 -18.00 -4.69 -18.33
C GLU A 46 -17.47 -4.90 -16.91
N ASP A 47 -16.42 -5.71 -16.76
CA ASP A 47 -15.74 -5.92 -15.47
C ASP A 47 -15.11 -4.63 -14.93
N GLU A 48 -14.51 -3.82 -15.79
CA GLU A 48 -13.92 -2.54 -15.43
C GLU A 48 -14.99 -1.52 -14.99
N ILE A 49 -16.15 -1.48 -15.64
CA ILE A 49 -17.29 -0.65 -15.20
C ILE A 49 -17.81 -1.09 -13.83
N ALA A 50 -17.90 -2.40 -13.59
CA ALA A 50 -18.29 -2.90 -12.28
C ALA A 50 -17.32 -2.46 -11.18
N ASP A 51 -16.01 -2.50 -11.45
CA ASP A 51 -14.99 -2.07 -10.49
C ASP A 51 -14.98 -0.56 -10.26
N ILE A 52 -15.19 0.25 -11.31
CA ILE A 52 -15.41 1.70 -11.19
C ILE A 52 -16.61 1.99 -10.28
N THR A 53 -17.73 1.29 -10.52
CA THR A 53 -18.97 1.46 -9.74
C THR A 53 -18.74 1.12 -8.26
N LYS A 54 -18.04 0.02 -7.97
CA LYS A 54 -17.67 -0.35 -6.59
C LYS A 54 -16.77 0.69 -5.94
N SER A 55 -15.76 1.21 -6.65
CA SER A 55 -14.88 2.26 -6.13
C SER A 55 -15.63 3.55 -5.83
N LEU A 56 -16.55 3.98 -6.70
CA LEU A 56 -17.41 5.15 -6.46
C LEU A 56 -18.30 4.94 -5.22
N PHE A 57 -18.90 3.76 -5.08
CA PHE A 57 -19.71 3.40 -3.92
C PHE A 57 -18.86 3.42 -2.63
N ASN A 58 -17.69 2.83 -2.66
CA ASN A 58 -16.75 2.84 -1.53
C ASN A 58 -16.36 4.27 -1.17
N TRP A 59 -15.98 5.09 -2.15
CA TRP A 59 -15.62 6.48 -1.92
C TRP A 59 -16.77 7.26 -1.25
N THR A 60 -17.99 7.15 -1.79
CA THR A 60 -19.16 7.85 -1.25
C THR A 60 -19.41 7.51 0.22
N ASN A 61 -19.27 6.22 0.59
CA ASN A 61 -19.59 5.75 1.94
C ASN A 61 -18.41 5.86 2.92
N ARG A 62 -17.19 6.05 2.45
CA ARG A 62 -15.97 5.89 3.27
C ARG A 62 -15.02 7.08 3.22
N LYS A 63 -15.25 8.08 2.34
CA LYS A 63 -14.34 9.22 2.15
C LYS A 63 -14.02 10.01 3.42
N ASP A 64 -14.98 10.04 4.35
CA ASP A 64 -14.85 10.79 5.61
C ASP A 64 -14.40 9.89 6.79
N LEU A 65 -14.08 8.61 6.55
CA LEU A 65 -13.62 7.71 7.59
C LEU A 65 -12.13 7.95 7.88
N LEU A 66 -11.84 8.45 9.07
CA LEU A 66 -10.47 8.64 9.56
C LEU A 66 -9.84 7.36 10.12
N ARG A 67 -10.66 6.30 10.33
CA ARG A 67 -10.24 5.04 10.95
C ARG A 67 -10.87 3.85 10.21
N TYR A 68 -10.18 2.72 10.24
CA TYR A 68 -10.76 1.47 9.76
C TYR A 68 -11.94 1.08 10.67
N LYS A 69 -13.09 0.83 10.07
CA LYS A 69 -14.31 0.43 10.80
C LYS A 69 -14.77 -0.95 10.36
N VAL A 70 -15.14 -1.76 11.32
CA VAL A 70 -15.67 -3.12 11.15
C VAL A 70 -17.00 -3.25 11.85
N ARG A 71 -17.92 -4.02 11.28
CA ARG A 71 -19.17 -4.37 11.95
C ARG A 71 -18.92 -5.52 12.93
N ASN A 72 -19.18 -5.30 14.21
CA ASN A 72 -19.12 -6.35 15.19
C ASN A 72 -20.29 -7.33 14.96
N THR A 73 -19.98 -8.61 14.75
CA THR A 73 -20.98 -9.64 14.41
C THR A 73 -21.94 -9.95 15.57
N SER A 74 -21.49 -9.78 16.81
CA SER A 74 -22.29 -10.07 18.00
C SER A 74 -23.26 -8.96 18.35
N THR A 75 -22.84 -7.69 18.22
CA THR A 75 -23.65 -6.51 18.63
C THR A 75 -24.25 -5.76 17.45
N ASN A 76 -23.89 -6.13 16.21
CA ASN A 76 -24.23 -5.45 14.98
C ASN A 76 -23.78 -3.96 14.90
N ASN A 77 -23.00 -3.51 15.89
CA ASN A 77 -22.48 -2.16 15.95
C ASN A 77 -21.23 -2.01 15.08
N VAL A 78 -21.03 -0.81 14.55
CA VAL A 78 -19.80 -0.45 13.85
C VAL A 78 -18.77 0.03 14.86
N VAL A 79 -17.66 -0.69 14.96
CA VAL A 79 -16.56 -0.42 15.88
C VAL A 79 -15.27 -0.14 15.12
N GLU A 80 -14.29 0.46 15.80
CA GLU A 80 -12.95 0.60 15.23
C GLU A 80 -12.28 -0.78 15.15
N GLY A 81 -11.77 -1.11 13.95
CA GLY A 81 -11.02 -2.32 13.73
C GLY A 81 -9.52 -2.10 13.98
N ASN A 82 -8.85 -3.14 14.47
CA ASN A 82 -7.41 -3.10 14.70
C ASN A 82 -6.66 -3.35 13.39
N ILE A 83 -5.60 -2.59 13.17
CA ILE A 83 -4.65 -2.73 12.06
C ILE A 83 -3.28 -3.03 12.66
N LYS A 84 -2.59 -4.02 12.12
CA LYS A 84 -1.22 -4.37 12.51
C LYS A 84 -0.31 -4.40 11.30
N LEU A 85 0.96 -4.14 11.52
CA LEU A 85 1.98 -4.35 10.50
C LEU A 85 1.99 -5.82 10.08
N GLY A 86 2.12 -6.08 8.79
CA GLY A 86 2.02 -7.44 8.25
C GLY A 86 0.59 -7.94 8.00
N ASP A 87 -0.44 -7.18 8.36
CA ASP A 87 -1.82 -7.49 7.98
C ASP A 87 -2.01 -7.35 6.46
N ILE A 88 -2.91 -8.16 5.92
CA ILE A 88 -3.31 -8.13 4.51
C ILE A 88 -4.75 -7.66 4.45
N PHE A 89 -4.99 -6.52 3.81
CA PHE A 89 -6.33 -5.93 3.65
C PHE A 89 -6.75 -5.86 2.19
N LEU A 90 -8.04 -6.03 1.93
CA LEU A 90 -8.63 -5.56 0.68
C LEU A 90 -8.73 -4.03 0.77
N VAL A 91 -8.07 -3.34 -0.16
CA VAL A 91 -7.95 -1.87 -0.17
C VAL A 91 -8.51 -1.32 -1.47
N ASP A 92 -9.39 -0.31 -1.38
CA ASP A 92 -9.84 0.42 -2.56
C ASP A 92 -8.81 1.48 -2.96
N LEU A 93 -8.08 1.20 -4.01
CA LEU A 93 -7.05 2.09 -4.54
C LEU A 93 -7.64 3.24 -5.38
N GLY A 94 -8.93 3.15 -5.73
CA GLY A 94 -9.60 4.11 -6.61
C GLY A 94 -9.29 3.88 -8.09
N ILE A 95 -9.63 4.87 -8.89
CA ILE A 95 -9.39 4.88 -10.34
C ILE A 95 -8.06 5.59 -10.58
N ASN A 96 -7.08 4.89 -11.13
CA ASN A 96 -5.73 5.39 -11.34
C ASN A 96 -5.29 5.24 -12.81
N TYR A 97 -4.16 5.86 -13.15
CA TYR A 97 -3.55 5.75 -14.48
C TYR A 97 -2.64 4.53 -14.56
N LYS A 98 -2.62 3.87 -15.74
CA LYS A 98 -1.63 2.80 -15.99
C LYS A 98 -0.21 3.38 -15.97
N PRO A 99 0.77 2.71 -15.35
CA PRO A 99 0.75 1.33 -14.84
C PRO A 99 0.36 1.17 -13.35
N GLU A 100 -0.23 2.15 -12.71
CA GLU A 100 -0.66 2.07 -11.32
C GLU A 100 -1.77 1.03 -11.11
N CYS A 101 -1.80 0.42 -9.93
CA CYS A 101 -2.93 -0.41 -9.50
C CYS A 101 -4.18 0.44 -9.30
N SER A 102 -5.30 -0.01 -9.88
CA SER A 102 -6.62 0.61 -9.72
C SER A 102 -7.58 -0.34 -9.03
N TYR A 103 -8.67 0.20 -8.48
CA TYR A 103 -9.78 -0.53 -7.87
C TYR A 103 -9.40 -1.26 -6.58
N ALA A 104 -10.18 -2.27 -6.20
CA ALA A 104 -9.94 -3.02 -4.97
C ALA A 104 -8.91 -4.14 -5.16
N HIS A 105 -7.82 -4.09 -4.40
CA HIS A 105 -6.78 -5.12 -4.38
C HIS A 105 -6.45 -5.53 -2.95
N PRO A 106 -6.10 -6.80 -2.70
CA PRO A 106 -5.40 -7.15 -1.48
C PRO A 106 -4.07 -6.40 -1.42
N ALA A 107 -3.73 -5.90 -0.24
CA ALA A 107 -2.49 -5.16 -0.02
C ALA A 107 -1.91 -5.49 1.35
N LEU A 108 -0.58 -5.59 1.42
CA LEU A 108 0.18 -5.77 2.65
C LEU A 108 0.35 -4.42 3.35
N ILE A 109 0.05 -4.34 4.65
CA ILE A 109 0.31 -3.17 5.49
C ILE A 109 1.78 -3.17 5.91
N LEU A 110 2.51 -2.12 5.55
CA LEU A 110 3.92 -1.95 5.91
C LEU A 110 4.14 -1.06 7.12
N GLU A 111 3.34 0.00 7.24
CA GLU A 111 3.51 0.99 8.29
C GLU A 111 2.20 1.72 8.55
N GLU A 112 2.02 2.19 9.79
CA GLU A 112 0.96 3.10 10.17
C GLU A 112 1.55 4.50 10.38
N ILE A 113 1.01 5.50 9.70
CA ILE A 113 1.55 6.86 9.66
C ILE A 113 0.39 7.83 9.92
N ASP A 114 0.25 8.30 11.14
CA ASP A 114 -0.68 9.38 11.54
C ASP A 114 -2.06 9.33 10.82
N GLY A 115 -2.83 8.27 11.07
CA GLY A 115 -4.16 8.08 10.45
C GLY A 115 -4.15 7.51 9.03
N MET A 116 -2.99 7.34 8.43
CA MET A 116 -2.76 6.71 7.14
C MET A 116 -2.03 5.37 7.29
N VAL A 117 -1.96 4.60 6.22
CA VAL A 117 -1.18 3.36 6.16
C VAL A 117 -0.34 3.31 4.89
N ALA A 118 0.91 2.89 5.02
CA ALA A 118 1.74 2.52 3.88
C ALA A 118 1.43 1.08 3.49
N ILE A 119 1.14 0.87 2.21
CA ILE A 119 0.69 -0.41 1.67
C ILE A 119 1.42 -0.81 0.41
N ILE A 120 1.52 -2.12 0.17
CA ILE A 120 1.92 -2.69 -1.12
C ILE A 120 0.77 -3.52 -1.66
N PRO A 121 0.18 -3.14 -2.81
CA PRO A 121 -0.85 -3.94 -3.48
C PRO A 121 -0.29 -5.25 -4.01
N THR A 122 -1.19 -6.23 -4.19
CA THR A 122 -0.87 -7.51 -4.82
C THR A 122 -1.48 -7.63 -6.20
N SER A 123 -1.00 -8.62 -6.97
CA SER A 123 -1.60 -9.01 -8.24
C SER A 123 -1.49 -10.52 -8.45
N SER A 124 -2.58 -11.16 -8.85
CA SER A 124 -2.64 -12.57 -9.24
C SER A 124 -2.38 -12.80 -10.74
N ASN A 125 -1.92 -11.78 -11.48
CA ASN A 125 -1.63 -11.90 -12.90
C ASN A 125 -0.47 -12.88 -13.14
N ILE A 126 -0.72 -13.94 -13.90
CA ILE A 126 0.23 -15.05 -14.13
C ILE A 126 1.54 -14.56 -14.78
N ASN A 127 1.49 -13.58 -15.67
CA ASN A 127 2.68 -13.02 -16.31
C ASN A 127 3.55 -12.24 -15.31
N LYS A 128 2.94 -11.64 -14.28
CA LYS A 128 3.70 -10.98 -13.21
C LYS A 128 4.28 -12.02 -12.24
N ILE A 129 3.52 -13.07 -11.92
CA ILE A 129 3.99 -14.17 -11.06
C ILE A 129 5.21 -14.87 -11.68
N SER A 130 5.18 -15.20 -12.98
CA SER A 130 6.29 -15.85 -13.67
C SER A 130 7.54 -14.96 -13.77
N ALA A 131 7.37 -13.64 -13.86
CA ALA A 131 8.46 -12.68 -13.92
C ALA A 131 9.00 -12.24 -12.54
N ALA A 132 8.34 -12.66 -11.45
CA ALA A 132 8.61 -12.17 -10.10
C ALA A 132 9.88 -12.77 -9.51
N TYR A 133 10.57 -11.98 -8.70
CA TYR A 133 11.65 -12.45 -7.86
C TYR A 133 11.13 -13.42 -6.79
N HIS A 134 11.83 -14.56 -6.65
CA HIS A 134 11.67 -15.50 -5.55
C HIS A 134 13.04 -16.08 -5.19
N PRO A 135 13.47 -16.07 -3.92
CA PRO A 135 14.84 -16.41 -3.54
C PRO A 135 15.28 -17.82 -3.94
N GLN A 136 14.35 -18.76 -4.00
CA GLN A 136 14.64 -20.17 -4.30
C GLN A 136 14.34 -20.56 -5.76
N SER A 137 13.24 -20.05 -6.33
CA SER A 137 12.76 -20.50 -7.65
C SER A 137 13.03 -19.52 -8.79
N ASN A 138 13.27 -18.25 -8.52
CA ASN A 138 13.57 -17.22 -9.53
C ASN A 138 14.36 -16.05 -8.92
N ASN A 139 15.62 -16.26 -8.60
CA ASN A 139 16.49 -15.25 -7.98
C ASN A 139 16.93 -14.12 -8.93
N THR A 140 16.70 -14.28 -10.23
CA THR A 140 16.94 -13.25 -11.26
C THR A 140 15.67 -12.55 -11.71
N GLY A 141 14.56 -12.83 -11.06
CA GLY A 141 13.27 -12.20 -11.32
C GLY A 141 13.27 -10.69 -11.07
N LYS A 142 12.22 -10.03 -11.54
CA LYS A 142 12.09 -8.56 -11.39
C LYS A 142 11.95 -8.19 -9.92
N TRP A 143 12.88 -7.41 -9.37
CA TRP A 143 12.93 -7.01 -7.97
C TRP A 143 11.65 -6.34 -7.46
N PHE A 144 10.94 -5.62 -8.34
CA PHE A 144 9.70 -4.92 -7.99
C PHE A 144 8.46 -5.81 -7.97
N TYR A 145 8.59 -7.09 -8.30
CA TYR A 145 7.58 -8.13 -8.13
C TYR A 145 8.11 -9.19 -7.17
N ARG A 146 7.62 -9.23 -5.95
CA ARG A 146 7.99 -10.25 -4.97
C ARG A 146 6.91 -11.32 -4.92
N ARG A 147 7.24 -12.55 -5.38
CA ARG A 147 6.30 -13.68 -5.35
C ARG A 147 6.03 -14.11 -3.92
N VAL A 148 4.75 -14.29 -3.60
CA VAL A 148 4.22 -14.70 -2.30
C VAL A 148 3.02 -15.63 -2.50
N GLY A 149 2.61 -16.35 -1.45
CA GLY A 149 1.49 -17.27 -1.52
C GLY A 149 1.00 -17.73 -0.16
N ILE A 150 0.32 -18.87 -0.13
CA ILE A 150 -0.34 -19.44 1.06
C ILE A 150 0.66 -19.58 2.24
N MET A 151 1.87 -20.01 1.96
CA MET A 151 2.93 -20.15 2.98
C MET A 151 3.29 -18.83 3.67
N ASN A 152 3.06 -17.70 3.00
CA ASN A 152 3.32 -16.36 3.53
C ASN A 152 2.09 -15.73 4.19
N GLY A 153 0.91 -16.40 4.19
CA GLY A 153 -0.33 -15.88 4.77
C GLY A 153 -1.30 -15.24 3.76
N PHE A 154 -1.04 -15.36 2.47
CA PHE A 154 -1.96 -14.97 1.40
C PHE A 154 -2.90 -16.12 1.05
N ASN A 155 -4.11 -15.80 0.56
CA ASN A 155 -5.08 -16.82 0.18
C ASN A 155 -4.67 -17.62 -1.06
N ASP A 156 -3.96 -16.96 -1.99
CA ASP A 156 -3.55 -17.52 -3.27
C ASP A 156 -2.13 -17.11 -3.63
N GLU A 157 -1.55 -17.74 -4.62
CA GLU A 157 -0.27 -17.32 -5.19
C GLU A 157 -0.42 -15.98 -5.92
N CYS A 158 0.40 -15.02 -5.56
CA CYS A 158 0.37 -13.68 -6.11
C CYS A 158 1.75 -13.00 -6.03
N VAL A 159 1.82 -11.76 -6.46
CA VAL A 159 3.01 -10.91 -6.33
C VAL A 159 2.68 -9.66 -5.54
N LEU A 160 3.56 -9.28 -4.64
CA LEU A 160 3.63 -7.93 -4.08
C LEU A 160 4.20 -6.99 -5.15
N LEU A 161 3.50 -5.89 -5.41
CA LEU A 161 3.90 -4.89 -6.40
C LEU A 161 4.69 -3.77 -5.72
N LEU A 162 5.99 -3.98 -5.48
CA LEU A 162 6.84 -3.06 -4.72
C LEU A 162 6.93 -1.68 -5.37
N ASN A 163 6.82 -1.62 -6.70
CA ASN A 163 6.77 -0.37 -7.46
C ASN A 163 5.42 0.36 -7.39
N ASN A 164 4.44 -0.19 -6.69
CA ASN A 164 3.14 0.43 -6.39
C ASN A 164 2.96 0.72 -4.90
N LEU A 165 4.07 0.81 -4.14
CA LEU A 165 4.04 1.31 -2.77
C LEU A 165 3.33 2.67 -2.71
N ARG A 166 2.38 2.80 -1.78
CA ARG A 166 1.67 4.06 -1.55
C ARG A 166 1.19 4.21 -0.12
N VAL A 167 0.97 5.46 0.27
CA VAL A 167 0.35 5.81 1.54
C VAL A 167 -1.11 6.18 1.27
N VAL A 168 -2.03 5.54 1.98
CA VAL A 168 -3.47 5.71 1.78
C VAL A 168 -4.19 5.94 3.10
N SER A 169 -5.36 6.61 3.04
CA SER A 169 -6.24 6.75 4.20
C SER A 169 -6.73 5.38 4.70
N LYS A 170 -6.84 5.20 6.01
CA LYS A 170 -7.47 4.03 6.64
C LYS A 170 -8.92 3.83 6.19
N GLY A 171 -9.60 4.87 5.74
CA GLY A 171 -10.92 4.78 5.13
C GLY A 171 -10.99 3.91 3.87
N ARG A 172 -9.86 3.71 3.17
CA ARG A 172 -9.77 2.82 1.99
C ARG A 172 -9.68 1.34 2.33
N LEU A 173 -9.44 0.97 3.59
CA LEU A 173 -9.37 -0.42 4.05
C LEU A 173 -10.78 -0.99 4.13
N ILE A 174 -11.12 -1.93 3.25
CA ILE A 174 -12.46 -2.52 3.16
C ILE A 174 -12.61 -3.67 4.15
N GLU A 175 -11.70 -4.64 4.10
CA GLU A 175 -11.79 -5.89 4.84
C GLU A 175 -10.40 -6.49 5.07
N LYS A 176 -10.17 -7.05 6.27
CA LYS A 176 -8.97 -7.83 6.54
C LYS A 176 -9.09 -9.20 5.89
N LYS A 177 -8.12 -9.57 5.05
CA LYS A 177 -8.06 -10.83 4.31
C LYS A 177 -7.11 -11.86 4.94
N GLY A 178 -6.14 -11.41 5.72
CA GLY A 178 -5.15 -12.27 6.36
C GLY A 178 -4.07 -11.48 7.07
N GLN A 179 -2.98 -12.15 7.36
CA GLN A 179 -1.75 -11.57 7.91
C GLN A 179 -0.56 -12.43 7.50
N LEU A 180 0.64 -11.90 7.54
CA LEU A 180 1.85 -12.70 7.33
C LEU A 180 1.96 -13.80 8.38
N ASN A 181 2.36 -15.00 7.93
CA ASN A 181 2.52 -16.21 8.78
C ASN A 181 3.90 -16.27 9.46
N GLU A 182 4.54 -15.14 9.67
CA GLU A 182 5.89 -15.05 10.21
C GLU A 182 6.00 -13.96 11.28
N ASP A 183 7.04 -14.03 12.10
CA ASP A 183 7.39 -12.92 12.98
C ASP A 183 8.03 -11.79 12.14
N ILE A 184 7.30 -10.70 11.99
CA ILE A 184 7.73 -9.53 11.22
C ILE A 184 8.95 -8.80 11.79
N ASN A 185 9.33 -9.09 13.04
CA ASN A 185 10.50 -8.49 13.71
C ASN A 185 11.81 -9.23 13.37
N LEU A 186 11.73 -10.41 12.77
CA LEU A 186 12.93 -11.16 12.37
C LEU A 186 13.59 -10.49 11.16
N ILE A 187 14.91 -10.37 11.21
CA ILE A 187 15.74 -9.77 10.15
C ILE A 187 15.56 -10.51 8.81
N ASN A 188 15.39 -11.83 8.87
CA ASN A 188 15.25 -12.70 7.68
C ASN A 188 13.78 -12.94 7.29
N SER A 189 12.82 -12.20 7.85
CA SER A 189 11.43 -12.30 7.48
C SER A 189 11.18 -11.71 6.07
N LEU A 190 10.14 -12.19 5.39
CA LEU A 190 9.64 -11.58 4.14
C LEU A 190 9.33 -10.08 4.34
N PHE A 191 8.78 -9.73 5.51
CA PHE A 191 8.46 -8.35 5.85
C PHE A 191 9.70 -7.46 5.86
N SER A 192 10.77 -7.91 6.51
CA SER A 192 12.06 -7.21 6.55
C SER A 192 12.72 -7.16 5.17
N GLU A 193 12.69 -8.26 4.41
CA GLU A 193 13.18 -8.32 3.02
C GLU A 193 12.48 -7.28 2.14
N VAL A 194 11.16 -7.19 2.21
CA VAL A 194 10.35 -6.23 1.45
C VAL A 194 10.69 -4.79 1.82
N LYS A 195 10.76 -4.46 3.11
CA LYS A 195 11.15 -3.11 3.59
C LYS A 195 12.57 -2.75 3.13
N TYR A 196 13.51 -3.68 3.23
CA TYR A 196 14.89 -3.48 2.77
C TYR A 196 14.96 -3.25 1.26
N THR A 197 14.24 -4.05 0.47
CA THR A 197 14.20 -3.91 -0.99
C THR A 197 13.63 -2.55 -1.39
N ILE A 198 12.56 -2.09 -0.75
CA ILE A 198 12.00 -0.76 -0.97
C ILE A 198 13.03 0.31 -0.62
N PHE A 199 13.65 0.23 0.56
CA PHE A 199 14.65 1.21 1.00
C PHE A 199 15.82 1.30 0.03
N SER A 200 16.35 0.16 -0.43
CA SER A 200 17.50 0.12 -1.35
C SER A 200 17.20 0.72 -2.72
N HIS A 201 15.98 0.56 -3.24
CA HIS A 201 15.62 0.99 -4.59
C HIS A 201 14.99 2.38 -4.65
N TYR A 202 14.23 2.77 -3.63
CA TYR A 202 13.58 4.09 -3.60
C TYR A 202 14.49 5.17 -3.01
N LEU A 203 15.41 4.79 -2.11
CA LEU A 203 16.32 5.71 -1.43
C LEU A 203 17.78 5.24 -1.53
N PRO A 204 18.33 5.02 -2.75
CA PRO A 204 19.62 4.35 -2.93
C PRO A 204 20.80 5.09 -2.27
N LYS A 205 20.79 6.43 -2.26
CA LYS A 205 21.85 7.21 -1.59
C LYS A 205 21.83 7.02 -0.08
N GLN A 206 20.65 7.06 0.52
CA GLN A 206 20.46 6.84 1.96
C GLN A 206 20.80 5.41 2.34
N HIS A 207 20.44 4.44 1.50
CA HIS A 207 20.80 3.04 1.68
C HIS A 207 22.31 2.83 1.69
N ILE A 208 23.06 3.42 0.74
CA ILE A 208 24.54 3.35 0.70
C ILE A 208 25.15 3.96 1.97
N ASN A 209 24.64 5.10 2.43
CA ASN A 209 25.11 5.73 3.67
C ASN A 209 24.81 4.85 4.90
N TYR A 210 23.63 4.23 4.94
CA TYR A 210 23.28 3.28 6.00
C TYR A 210 24.26 2.10 6.05
N LEU A 211 24.59 1.51 4.90
CA LEU A 211 25.56 0.40 4.83
C LEU A 211 26.94 0.80 5.37
N LYS A 212 27.44 1.99 4.98
CA LYS A 212 28.72 2.50 5.48
C LYS A 212 28.71 2.69 7.00
N LEU A 213 27.65 3.31 7.53
CA LEU A 213 27.50 3.49 8.98
C LEU A 213 27.37 2.15 9.72
N SER A 214 26.73 1.17 9.14
CA SER A 214 26.64 -0.18 9.69
C SER A 214 28.00 -0.85 9.77
N GLU A 215 28.80 -0.79 8.69
CA GLU A 215 30.16 -1.32 8.66
C GLU A 215 31.08 -0.63 9.68
N GLU A 216 31.01 0.69 9.81
CA GLU A 216 31.75 1.45 10.81
C GLU A 216 31.35 1.04 12.24
N ASN A 217 30.06 0.87 12.49
CA ASN A 217 29.54 0.45 13.78
C ASN A 217 30.05 -0.95 14.16
N ASP A 218 30.08 -1.88 13.22
CA ASP A 218 30.57 -3.24 13.45
C ASP A 218 32.08 -3.25 13.75
N LYS A 219 32.86 -2.45 13.01
CA LYS A 219 34.30 -2.25 13.31
C LYS A 219 34.52 -1.66 14.72
N LEU A 220 33.70 -0.67 15.10
CA LEU A 220 33.79 -0.09 16.45
C LEU A 220 33.44 -1.11 17.53
N LYS A 221 32.42 -1.95 17.34
CA LYS A 221 32.08 -3.03 18.28
C LYS A 221 33.21 -4.05 18.44
N GLU A 222 33.84 -4.44 17.33
CA GLU A 222 35.03 -5.32 17.40
C GLU A 222 36.18 -4.69 18.17
N ASN A 223 36.48 -3.41 17.97
CA ASN A 223 37.51 -2.69 18.67
C ASN A 223 37.21 -2.58 20.19
N ILE A 224 35.96 -2.26 20.52
CA ILE A 224 35.51 -2.23 21.92
C ILE A 224 35.70 -3.60 22.58
N LYS A 225 35.36 -4.69 21.89
CA LYS A 225 35.57 -6.03 22.40
C LYS A 225 37.06 -6.32 22.67
N LYS A 226 37.94 -6.01 21.70
CA LYS A 226 39.40 -6.19 21.86
C LYS A 226 39.95 -5.40 23.05
N LEU A 227 39.54 -4.12 23.18
CA LEU A 227 39.97 -3.28 24.30
C LEU A 227 39.48 -3.81 25.66
N ASN A 228 38.27 -4.33 25.73
CA ASN A 228 37.76 -4.97 26.96
C ASN A 228 38.56 -6.24 27.30
N ASP A 229 38.85 -7.09 26.32
CA ASP A 229 39.66 -8.30 26.52
C ASP A 229 41.09 -7.95 27.03
N GLU A 230 41.71 -6.89 26.46
CA GLU A 230 43.03 -6.38 26.92
C GLU A 230 42.95 -5.84 28.35
N LEU A 231 41.89 -5.09 28.66
CA LEU A 231 41.69 -4.51 29.99
C LEU A 231 41.51 -5.60 31.07
N ASP A 232 40.75 -6.65 30.74
CA ASP A 232 40.54 -7.78 31.64
C ASP A 232 41.85 -8.59 31.85
N PHE A 233 42.66 -8.74 30.80
CA PHE A 233 43.97 -9.33 30.89
C PHE A 233 44.92 -8.52 31.81
N LEU A 234 44.90 -7.20 31.72
CA LEU A 234 45.71 -6.33 32.56
C LEU A 234 45.27 -6.38 34.04
N LYS A 235 43.96 -6.43 34.29
CA LYS A 235 43.41 -6.57 35.65
C LYS A 235 43.77 -7.89 36.32
N GLN A 236 43.93 -8.97 35.55
CA GLN A 236 44.35 -10.27 36.09
C GLN A 236 45.84 -10.34 36.45
N LYS A 237 46.67 -9.41 35.93
CA LYS A 237 48.10 -9.32 36.18
C LYS A 237 48.47 -8.35 37.32
N SER A 238 47.55 -7.55 37.78
CA SER A 238 47.73 -6.63 38.92
C SER A 238 47.24 -7.25 40.22
#